data_f95b5b83daf6f069dc9d2244316724c3
#
_entry.id   f95b5b83daf6f069dc9d2244316724c3
#
_cell.length_a   1.000
_cell.length_b   1.000
_cell.length_c   1.000
_cell.angle_alpha   90.00
_cell.angle_beta   90.00
_cell.angle_gamma   90.00
#
_symmetry.space_group_name_H-M   'P 1'
#
loop_
_entity.id
_entity.type
_entity.pdbx_description
1 polymer ?
#
loop_
_entity_poly.entity_id
_entity_poly.type
_entity_poly.pdbx_seq_one_letter_code
_entity_poly.pdbx_strand_id
1 'polypeptide(L)'
;MSDLSSTSGQAALKQRPGANPNVLLPVLWLTAAVAIGLPAIRGGVFDAMSTDDAMRLVQVRDWIGGQSWFDLFQYRLDPPGASMHWSRVVDVPLAALILLLRPMIGTHGAETVTLVVWPALLLAAALVLVAAIARQMSNGVANAQITAVVLAVLAAPALIHFRPGAIDHHNAQIVLLLALVLLTSQIEQSAVKAALGGLLASLSLAIGIEMLPAIAAICLAVAGLLVWRGASVSRQVGAFGAGLAASSLLLAPALLPLPSLAQPICDAFGGPVLLLVAGGGISLMIMAGIDRHHSTLRLRLATGAASAIVLGGAFFSQFAGCIASPYAQVDPLVTSFWLDKVVETMSLATMLQLTPQKVLGFHGFPVMTMGFASAALIGCNPLARFRWILGIMTLAALIGLSVWEMRVAAAAAMVAAPIFAASLAILWPTLAAGRNLVLLALALSPASFAALGLSAKPLIDLIFKPQMTIAERDASACRSVSDVASMTQLPKGRVMASIDLGPLILADTDHAVFAAPYHRNNDGNVAMLKLMLAPVPAARQILSDRRVDYVVICSTAPEQDLVKFAPDGLAARLGRGETPDFLERLDLDPTHKISVWRVRR
;
A
#
# COMPACT_ATOMS: atom_id res chain seq x y z
N MET A 1 38.34 38.64 49.55
CA MET A 1 37.36 39.54 48.97
C MET A 1 37.15 39.07 47.55
N SER A 2 36.09 38.55 47.10
CA SER A 2 34.76 38.12 47.56
C SER A 2 34.21 37.20 46.46
N ASP A 3 33.69 36.10 46.87
CA ASP A 3 32.99 35.13 46.04
C ASP A 3 31.88 35.80 45.21
N LEU A 4 31.83 35.43 43.92
CA LEU A 4 30.61 35.49 43.12
C LEU A 4 30.39 34.14 42.45
N SER A 5 29.83 33.23 43.23
CA SER A 5 29.22 32.00 42.73
C SER A 5 27.90 32.37 42.01
N SER A 6 27.90 32.39 40.70
CA SER A 6 26.68 32.47 39.91
C SER A 6 25.99 31.09 39.91
N THR A 7 25.06 30.93 40.83
CA THR A 7 24.05 29.87 40.76
C THR A 7 23.15 30.11 39.57
N SER A 8 23.43 29.46 38.46
CA SER A 8 22.49 29.31 37.36
C SER A 8 21.31 28.46 37.82
N GLY A 9 20.25 29.11 38.25
CA GLY A 9 18.96 28.51 38.55
C GLY A 9 18.34 27.94 37.29
N GLN A 10 18.62 26.69 36.99
CA GLN A 10 17.75 25.89 36.14
C GLN A 10 16.44 25.66 36.93
N ALA A 11 15.49 26.56 36.70
CA ALA A 11 14.10 26.35 37.15
C ALA A 11 13.62 25.07 36.47
N ALA A 12 13.59 23.99 37.23
CA ALA A 12 12.91 22.74 36.83
C ALA A 12 11.45 23.09 36.57
N LEU A 13 11.10 23.27 35.30
CA LEU A 13 9.70 23.38 34.89
C LEU A 13 8.99 22.12 35.39
N LYS A 14 8.20 22.26 36.46
CA LYS A 14 7.29 21.22 36.96
C LYS A 14 6.45 20.76 35.77
N GLN A 15 6.82 19.61 35.20
CA GLN A 15 5.99 18.95 34.20
C GLN A 15 4.63 18.68 34.86
N ARG A 16 3.60 19.38 34.42
CA ARG A 16 2.23 19.00 34.74
C ARG A 16 2.07 17.54 34.31
N PRO A 17 1.36 16.69 35.09
CA PRO A 17 1.15 15.31 34.69
C PRO A 17 0.46 15.30 33.31
N GLY A 18 1.23 15.04 32.28
CA GLY A 18 0.72 14.83 30.93
C GLY A 18 -0.17 13.59 30.93
N ALA A 19 -1.11 13.51 29.97
CA ALA A 19 -1.92 12.33 29.79
C ALA A 19 -1.00 11.09 29.65
N ASN A 20 -1.33 10.03 30.37
CA ASN A 20 -0.54 8.80 30.36
C ASN A 20 -0.68 8.11 28.98
N PRO A 21 0.39 8.00 28.17
CA PRO A 21 0.32 7.36 26.86
C PRO A 21 -0.24 5.93 26.92
N ASN A 22 0.08 5.19 27.97
CA ASN A 22 -0.36 3.79 28.12
C ASN A 22 -1.88 3.64 28.26
N VAL A 23 -2.58 4.69 28.71
CA VAL A 23 -4.05 4.70 28.76
C VAL A 23 -4.64 5.31 27.49
N LEU A 24 -4.02 6.37 26.98
CA LEU A 24 -4.59 7.12 25.86
C LEU A 24 -4.43 6.40 24.51
N LEU A 25 -3.32 5.67 24.30
CA LEU A 25 -3.11 4.94 23.04
C LEU A 25 -4.19 3.87 22.77
N PRO A 26 -4.57 2.99 23.73
CA PRO A 26 -5.67 2.06 23.53
C PRO A 26 -7.01 2.75 23.25
N VAL A 27 -7.28 3.88 23.91
CA VAL A 27 -8.51 4.65 23.68
C VAL A 27 -8.53 5.24 22.28
N LEU A 28 -7.44 5.84 21.81
CA LEU A 28 -7.33 6.39 20.45
C LEU A 28 -7.44 5.30 19.40
N TRP A 29 -6.80 4.14 19.62
CA TRP A 29 -6.93 2.99 18.74
C TRP A 29 -8.39 2.50 18.66
N LEU A 30 -9.04 2.29 19.80
CA LEU A 30 -10.43 1.81 19.83
C LEU A 30 -11.37 2.81 19.14
N THR A 31 -11.19 4.10 19.44
CA THR A 31 -11.98 5.17 18.80
C THR A 31 -11.79 5.18 17.30
N ALA A 32 -10.56 5.09 16.82
CA ALA A 32 -10.25 5.01 15.39
C ALA A 32 -10.85 3.76 14.76
N ALA A 33 -10.63 2.58 15.37
CA ALA A 33 -11.14 1.31 14.86
C ALA A 33 -12.68 1.30 14.76
N VAL A 34 -13.38 1.85 15.76
CA VAL A 34 -14.83 1.99 15.73
C VAL A 34 -15.26 2.99 14.65
N ALA A 35 -14.61 4.16 14.57
CA ALA A 35 -14.97 5.18 13.58
C ALA A 35 -14.85 4.69 12.13
N ILE A 36 -13.72 4.03 11.79
CA ILE A 36 -13.51 3.47 10.46
C ILE A 36 -14.33 2.19 10.21
N GLY A 37 -14.78 1.52 11.29
CA GLY A 37 -15.61 0.31 11.24
C GLY A 37 -17.10 0.58 11.06
N LEU A 38 -17.60 1.79 11.35
CA LEU A 38 -19.03 2.12 11.27
C LEU A 38 -19.69 1.79 9.93
N PRO A 39 -19.08 2.05 8.76
CA PRO A 39 -19.67 1.66 7.47
C PRO A 39 -19.84 0.15 7.33
N ALA A 40 -18.84 -0.64 7.75
CA ALA A 40 -18.90 -2.10 7.69
C ALA A 40 -19.91 -2.70 8.68
N ILE A 41 -20.11 -2.06 9.85
CA ILE A 41 -21.15 -2.46 10.82
C ILE A 41 -22.55 -2.26 10.24
N ARG A 42 -22.74 -1.22 9.42
CA ARG A 42 -24.06 -0.88 8.82
C ARG A 42 -24.35 -1.65 7.54
N GLY A 43 -23.35 -1.81 6.68
CA GLY A 43 -23.50 -2.40 5.33
C GLY A 43 -23.00 -3.85 5.20
N GLY A 44 -22.38 -4.40 6.26
CA GLY A 44 -21.72 -5.70 6.20
C GLY A 44 -20.22 -5.59 5.88
N VAL A 45 -19.41 -6.48 6.49
CA VAL A 45 -17.95 -6.45 6.35
C VAL A 45 -17.48 -6.88 4.95
N PHE A 46 -18.22 -7.78 4.31
CA PHE A 46 -17.92 -8.22 2.93
C PHE A 46 -18.14 -7.11 1.92
N ASP A 47 -19.14 -6.25 2.11
CA ASP A 47 -19.40 -5.09 1.27
C ASP A 47 -18.38 -3.96 1.46
N ALA A 48 -17.61 -4.01 2.54
CA ALA A 48 -16.54 -3.07 2.79
C ALA A 48 -15.22 -3.45 2.10
N MET A 49 -15.11 -4.66 1.53
CA MET A 49 -13.92 -5.09 0.79
C MET A 49 -13.73 -4.28 -0.50
N SER A 50 -12.48 -4.02 -0.87
CA SER A 50 -12.11 -3.61 -2.23
C SER A 50 -12.05 -4.82 -3.16
N THR A 51 -11.82 -4.59 -4.44
CA THR A 51 -11.58 -5.66 -5.42
C THR A 51 -10.38 -6.52 -5.03
N ASP A 52 -9.32 -5.91 -4.51
CA ASP A 52 -8.11 -6.61 -4.09
C ASP A 52 -8.32 -7.40 -2.81
N ASP A 53 -9.09 -6.86 -1.85
CA ASP A 53 -9.48 -7.57 -0.64
C ASP A 53 -10.33 -8.81 -0.98
N ALA A 54 -11.29 -8.66 -1.90
CA ALA A 54 -12.14 -9.76 -2.37
C ALA A 54 -11.32 -10.87 -3.05
N MET A 55 -10.40 -10.52 -3.94
CA MET A 55 -9.51 -11.49 -4.58
C MET A 55 -8.55 -12.13 -3.58
N ARG A 56 -8.04 -11.39 -2.60
CA ARG A 56 -7.22 -11.94 -1.53
C ARG A 56 -7.97 -13.01 -0.74
N LEU A 57 -9.24 -12.73 -0.41
CA LEU A 57 -10.10 -13.74 0.26
C LEU A 57 -10.28 -14.98 -0.60
N VAL A 58 -10.49 -14.82 -1.91
CA VAL A 58 -10.57 -15.95 -2.86
C VAL A 58 -9.28 -16.78 -2.85
N GLN A 59 -8.10 -16.13 -2.93
CA GLN A 59 -6.82 -16.85 -2.87
C GLN A 59 -6.60 -17.60 -1.54
N VAL A 60 -7.01 -17.00 -0.42
CA VAL A 60 -6.93 -17.66 0.91
C VAL A 60 -7.87 -18.85 0.96
N ARG A 61 -9.10 -18.74 0.44
CA ARG A 61 -10.07 -19.85 0.35
C ARG A 61 -9.55 -20.99 -0.52
N ASP A 62 -8.98 -20.67 -1.70
CA ASP A 62 -8.42 -21.68 -2.61
C ASP A 62 -7.24 -22.42 -1.95
N TRP A 63 -6.37 -21.68 -1.23
CA TRP A 63 -5.27 -22.31 -0.49
C TRP A 63 -5.74 -23.20 0.65
N ILE A 64 -6.68 -22.74 1.48
CA ILE A 64 -7.33 -23.56 2.53
C ILE A 64 -8.04 -24.78 1.91
N GLY A 65 -8.56 -24.62 0.69
CA GLY A 65 -9.22 -25.68 -0.10
C GLY A 65 -8.28 -26.70 -0.73
N GLY A 66 -6.94 -26.52 -0.59
CA GLY A 66 -5.94 -27.51 -1.03
C GLY A 66 -5.09 -27.08 -2.23
N GLN A 67 -5.18 -25.82 -2.70
CA GLN A 67 -4.25 -25.29 -3.69
C GLN A 67 -2.82 -25.34 -3.13
N SER A 68 -1.83 -25.70 -3.96
CA SER A 68 -0.44 -25.81 -3.53
C SER A 68 0.13 -24.46 -3.07
N TRP A 69 1.08 -24.48 -2.13
CA TRP A 69 1.76 -23.31 -1.62
C TRP A 69 2.38 -22.41 -2.71
N PHE A 70 3.04 -23.04 -3.68
CA PHE A 70 3.69 -22.33 -4.79
C PHE A 70 2.76 -22.00 -5.96
N ASP A 71 1.54 -22.50 -5.92
CA ASP A 71 0.54 -22.26 -6.95
C ASP A 71 -0.24 -20.98 -6.63
N LEU A 72 0.10 -19.91 -7.34
CA LEU A 72 -0.57 -18.60 -7.26
C LEU A 72 -1.49 -18.37 -8.46
N PHE A 73 -1.94 -19.45 -9.11
CA PHE A 73 -2.77 -19.37 -10.30
C PHE A 73 -4.25 -19.29 -9.90
N GLN A 74 -4.96 -18.28 -10.38
CA GLN A 74 -6.40 -18.18 -10.17
C GLN A 74 -7.13 -18.85 -11.34
N TYR A 75 -7.55 -20.09 -11.15
CA TYR A 75 -8.15 -20.94 -12.19
C TYR A 75 -9.52 -20.48 -12.66
N ARG A 76 -10.21 -19.67 -11.87
CA ARG A 76 -11.51 -19.11 -12.22
C ARG A 76 -11.44 -17.72 -12.87
N LEU A 77 -10.22 -17.17 -13.06
CA LEU A 77 -9.99 -15.90 -13.73
C LEU A 77 -9.43 -16.16 -15.14
N ASP A 78 -10.07 -15.63 -16.18
CA ASP A 78 -9.77 -15.85 -17.60
C ASP A 78 -9.48 -17.33 -17.90
N PRO A 79 -10.48 -18.23 -17.80
CA PRO A 79 -10.23 -19.66 -17.92
C PRO A 79 -9.45 -20.05 -19.18
N PRO A 80 -8.35 -20.81 -19.03
CA PRO A 80 -8.06 -21.76 -17.94
C PRO A 80 -7.39 -21.18 -16.69
N GLY A 81 -7.14 -19.87 -16.60
CA GLY A 81 -6.68 -19.22 -15.39
C GLY A 81 -5.62 -18.14 -15.62
N ALA A 82 -5.40 -17.27 -14.64
CA ALA A 82 -4.40 -16.20 -14.65
C ALA A 82 -3.46 -16.30 -13.46
N SER A 83 -2.16 -16.01 -13.68
CA SER A 83 -1.15 -15.98 -12.61
C SER A 83 -1.29 -14.70 -11.78
N MET A 84 -1.45 -14.85 -10.46
CA MET A 84 -1.42 -13.75 -9.52
C MET A 84 0.01 -13.45 -9.07
N HIS A 85 0.27 -12.18 -8.70
CA HIS A 85 1.61 -11.73 -8.28
C HIS A 85 1.76 -11.57 -6.76
N TRP A 86 0.71 -11.87 -6.00
CA TRP A 86 0.66 -11.64 -4.56
C TRP A 86 1.34 -12.75 -3.77
N SER A 87 2.01 -12.35 -2.69
CA SER A 87 2.76 -13.26 -1.83
C SER A 87 1.87 -13.98 -0.83
N ARG A 88 2.13 -15.27 -0.60
CA ARG A 88 1.52 -16.06 0.48
C ARG A 88 1.82 -15.55 1.90
N VAL A 89 2.81 -14.68 2.05
CA VAL A 89 3.18 -14.12 3.37
C VAL A 89 1.98 -13.45 4.07
N VAL A 90 1.14 -12.74 3.31
CA VAL A 90 -0.09 -12.13 3.86
C VAL A 90 -1.21 -13.15 4.01
N ASP A 91 -1.28 -14.16 3.14
CA ASP A 91 -2.29 -15.20 3.21
C ASP A 91 -2.15 -16.08 4.47
N VAL A 92 -0.91 -16.32 4.94
CA VAL A 92 -0.63 -17.18 6.12
C VAL A 92 -1.38 -16.74 7.37
N PRO A 93 -1.26 -15.50 7.88
CA PRO A 93 -1.98 -15.10 9.08
C PRO A 93 -3.49 -15.06 8.89
N LEU A 94 -3.99 -14.73 7.70
CA LEU A 94 -5.42 -14.75 7.38
C LEU A 94 -5.97 -16.19 7.43
N ALA A 95 -5.31 -17.12 6.74
CA ALA A 95 -5.66 -18.54 6.76
C ALA A 95 -5.59 -19.12 8.18
N ALA A 96 -4.56 -18.77 8.95
CA ALA A 96 -4.41 -19.22 10.34
C ALA A 96 -5.57 -18.77 11.22
N LEU A 97 -6.00 -17.50 11.12
CA LEU A 97 -7.16 -16.99 11.85
C LEU A 97 -8.45 -17.71 11.44
N ILE A 98 -8.68 -17.87 10.14
CA ILE A 98 -9.87 -18.57 9.62
C ILE A 98 -9.90 -20.02 10.11
N LEU A 99 -8.79 -20.76 9.98
CA LEU A 99 -8.70 -22.17 10.39
C LEU A 99 -8.85 -22.34 11.89
N LEU A 100 -8.32 -21.41 12.70
CA LEU A 100 -8.46 -21.42 14.16
C LEU A 100 -9.92 -21.22 14.59
N LEU A 101 -10.64 -20.31 13.94
CA LEU A 101 -11.99 -19.92 14.34
C LEU A 101 -13.08 -20.80 13.71
N ARG A 102 -12.81 -21.38 12.54
CA ARG A 102 -13.80 -22.16 11.77
C ARG A 102 -14.49 -23.28 12.56
N PRO A 103 -13.80 -24.06 13.42
CA PRO A 103 -14.46 -25.11 14.20
C PRO A 103 -15.45 -24.58 15.24
N MET A 104 -15.30 -23.31 15.66
CA MET A 104 -16.12 -22.70 16.72
C MET A 104 -17.33 -21.95 16.17
N ILE A 105 -17.17 -21.23 15.06
CA ILE A 105 -18.19 -20.30 14.54
C ILE A 105 -18.52 -20.49 13.05
N GLY A 106 -18.06 -21.61 12.46
CA GLY A 106 -18.27 -21.90 11.04
C GLY A 106 -17.40 -21.06 10.10
N THR A 107 -17.39 -21.38 8.81
CA THR A 107 -16.52 -20.72 7.82
C THR A 107 -16.85 -19.24 7.67
N HIS A 108 -18.12 -18.89 7.44
CA HIS A 108 -18.56 -17.51 7.26
C HIS A 108 -18.28 -16.65 8.50
N GLY A 109 -18.54 -17.17 9.71
CA GLY A 109 -18.22 -16.47 10.96
C GLY A 109 -16.72 -16.26 11.14
N ALA A 110 -15.89 -17.25 10.82
CA ALA A 110 -14.44 -17.16 10.91
C ALA A 110 -13.87 -16.12 9.93
N GLU A 111 -14.36 -16.10 8.70
CA GLU A 111 -14.00 -15.08 7.71
C GLU A 111 -14.42 -13.68 8.19
N THR A 112 -15.68 -13.50 8.62
CA THR A 112 -16.20 -12.24 9.17
C THR A 112 -15.31 -11.70 10.29
N VAL A 113 -14.96 -12.54 11.26
CA VAL A 113 -14.09 -12.14 12.37
C VAL A 113 -12.68 -11.80 11.87
N THR A 114 -12.13 -12.58 10.94
CA THR A 114 -10.80 -12.31 10.36
C THR A 114 -10.76 -10.97 9.62
N LEU A 115 -11.80 -10.67 8.83
CA LEU A 115 -11.93 -9.40 8.09
C LEU A 115 -12.02 -8.17 9.02
N VAL A 116 -12.41 -8.34 10.27
CA VAL A 116 -12.46 -7.26 11.28
C VAL A 116 -11.17 -7.22 12.11
N VAL A 117 -10.74 -8.37 12.63
CA VAL A 117 -9.65 -8.45 13.61
C VAL A 117 -8.29 -8.19 12.98
N TRP A 118 -8.03 -8.71 11.79
CA TRP A 118 -6.75 -8.54 11.11
C TRP A 118 -6.37 -7.07 10.89
N PRO A 119 -7.19 -6.23 10.20
CA PRO A 119 -6.84 -4.82 10.02
C PRO A 119 -6.83 -4.04 11.33
N ALA A 120 -7.66 -4.38 12.32
CA ALA A 120 -7.65 -3.73 13.62
C ALA A 120 -6.35 -4.00 14.41
N LEU A 121 -5.82 -5.22 14.36
CA LEU A 121 -4.52 -5.57 14.97
C LEU A 121 -3.37 -4.83 14.28
N LEU A 122 -3.39 -4.75 12.96
CA LEU A 122 -2.37 -3.99 12.21
C LEU A 122 -2.47 -2.49 12.49
N LEU A 123 -3.67 -1.93 12.66
CA LEU A 123 -3.83 -0.54 13.10
C LEU A 123 -3.21 -0.33 14.48
N ALA A 124 -3.48 -1.23 15.45
CA ALA A 124 -2.87 -1.14 16.77
C ALA A 124 -1.33 -1.16 16.68
N ALA A 125 -0.76 -2.08 15.90
CA ALA A 125 0.68 -2.17 15.67
C ALA A 125 1.23 -0.88 15.04
N ALA A 126 0.57 -0.33 14.02
CA ALA A 126 0.96 0.92 13.37
C ALA A 126 1.00 2.09 14.36
N LEU A 127 -0.06 2.27 15.16
CA LEU A 127 -0.14 3.36 16.14
C LEU A 127 0.91 3.23 17.26
N VAL A 128 1.19 2.02 17.72
CA VAL A 128 2.27 1.75 18.68
C VAL A 128 3.63 2.12 18.10
N LEU A 129 3.89 1.75 16.84
CA LEU A 129 5.14 2.09 16.14
C LEU A 129 5.27 3.59 15.89
N VAL A 130 4.20 4.26 15.50
CA VAL A 130 4.13 5.73 15.35
C VAL A 130 4.48 6.42 16.67
N ALA A 131 3.88 5.99 17.79
CA ALA A 131 4.20 6.52 19.11
C ALA A 131 5.67 6.27 19.49
N ALA A 132 6.19 5.07 19.22
CA ALA A 132 7.58 4.70 19.53
C ALA A 132 8.59 5.52 18.72
N ILE A 133 8.34 5.75 17.41
CA ILE A 133 9.18 6.60 16.55
C ILE A 133 9.17 8.04 17.08
N ALA A 134 7.99 8.59 17.37
CA ALA A 134 7.86 9.94 17.91
C ALA A 134 8.59 10.11 19.25
N ARG A 135 8.46 9.13 20.15
CA ARG A 135 9.18 9.09 21.42
C ARG A 135 10.67 9.14 21.23
N GLN A 136 11.18 8.33 20.30
CA GLN A 136 12.62 8.21 20.03
C GLN A 136 13.16 9.49 19.40
N MET A 137 12.46 10.06 18.41
CA MET A 137 12.90 11.26 17.71
C MET A 137 12.80 12.51 18.58
N SER A 138 11.81 12.59 19.48
CA SER A 138 11.62 13.71 20.42
C SER A 138 12.41 13.59 21.74
N ASN A 139 13.33 12.59 21.87
CA ASN A 139 14.05 12.30 23.11
C ASN A 139 13.13 12.04 24.32
N GLY A 140 12.01 11.35 24.11
CA GLY A 140 11.13 10.88 25.18
C GLY A 140 9.96 11.81 25.55
N VAL A 141 9.69 12.87 24.79
CA VAL A 141 8.57 13.79 25.06
C VAL A 141 7.23 13.05 24.92
N ALA A 142 6.49 12.93 26.03
CA ALA A 142 5.21 12.18 26.08
C ALA A 142 4.15 12.79 25.14
N ASN A 143 4.01 14.11 25.13
CA ASN A 143 3.03 14.79 24.29
C ASN A 143 3.31 14.59 22.78
N ALA A 144 4.58 14.40 22.37
CA ALA A 144 4.91 14.09 20.99
C ALA A 144 4.36 12.72 20.57
N GLN A 145 4.36 11.72 21.46
CA GLN A 145 3.79 10.40 21.18
C GLN A 145 2.27 10.50 20.93
N ILE A 146 1.56 11.18 21.83
CA ILE A 146 0.12 11.40 21.72
C ILE A 146 -0.22 12.16 20.45
N THR A 147 0.52 13.25 20.20
CA THR A 147 0.36 14.08 18.99
C THR A 147 0.56 13.26 17.72
N ALA A 148 1.59 12.41 17.68
CA ALA A 148 1.86 11.56 16.53
C ALA A 148 0.71 10.59 16.24
N VAL A 149 0.15 9.96 17.28
CA VAL A 149 -1.00 9.04 17.13
C VAL A 149 -2.25 9.79 16.68
N VAL A 150 -2.51 10.97 17.23
CA VAL A 150 -3.64 11.82 16.78
C VAL A 150 -3.50 12.16 15.30
N LEU A 151 -2.29 12.56 14.86
CA LEU A 151 -2.02 12.84 13.45
C LEU A 151 -2.19 11.61 12.55
N ALA A 152 -1.72 10.44 13.00
CA ALA A 152 -1.89 9.18 12.29
C ALA A 152 -3.37 8.79 12.14
N VAL A 153 -4.17 8.96 13.20
CA VAL A 153 -5.63 8.72 13.16
C VAL A 153 -6.37 9.72 12.28
N LEU A 154 -5.79 10.88 12.01
CA LEU A 154 -6.36 11.88 11.09
C LEU A 154 -5.85 11.71 9.65
N ALA A 155 -4.98 10.75 9.38
CA ALA A 155 -4.44 10.45 8.05
C ALA A 155 -5.40 9.55 7.26
N ALA A 156 -6.51 10.10 6.79
CA ALA A 156 -7.55 9.34 6.06
C ALA A 156 -7.00 8.48 4.90
N PRO A 157 -6.04 8.94 4.07
CA PRO A 157 -5.44 8.10 3.02
C PRO A 157 -4.79 6.82 3.54
N ALA A 158 -4.28 6.83 4.78
CA ALA A 158 -3.68 5.64 5.39
C ALA A 158 -4.71 4.79 6.12
N LEU A 159 -5.68 5.42 6.80
CA LEU A 159 -6.68 4.69 7.59
C LEU A 159 -7.59 3.80 6.76
N ILE A 160 -7.81 4.12 5.47
CA ILE A 160 -8.63 3.31 4.58
C ILE A 160 -8.08 1.88 4.45
N HIS A 161 -6.77 1.68 4.57
CA HIS A 161 -6.13 0.35 4.54
C HIS A 161 -6.28 -0.44 5.84
N PHE A 162 -6.86 0.16 6.90
CA PHE A 162 -7.10 -0.50 8.19
C PHE A 162 -8.59 -0.65 8.51
N ARG A 163 -9.50 -0.34 7.55
CA ARG A 163 -10.94 -0.54 7.74
C ARG A 163 -11.27 -2.05 7.82
N PRO A 164 -12.34 -2.45 8.47
CA PRO A 164 -12.85 -3.82 8.34
C PRO A 164 -13.01 -4.20 6.86
N GLY A 165 -12.63 -5.41 6.52
CA GLY A 165 -12.57 -5.87 5.14
C GLY A 165 -11.24 -5.62 4.43
N ALA A 166 -10.38 -4.70 4.91
CA ALA A 166 -9.07 -4.43 4.31
C ALA A 166 -8.05 -5.51 4.69
N ILE A 167 -7.93 -6.54 3.88
CA ILE A 167 -7.03 -7.67 4.06
C ILE A 167 -5.93 -7.76 3.01
N ASP A 168 -5.88 -6.82 2.09
CA ASP A 168 -4.78 -6.72 1.14
C ASP A 168 -3.47 -6.32 1.85
N HIS A 169 -2.36 -6.35 1.15
CA HIS A 169 -1.00 -6.26 1.70
C HIS A 169 -0.59 -4.87 2.17
N HIS A 170 -1.29 -3.79 1.79
CA HIS A 170 -0.89 -2.40 2.06
C HIS A 170 -0.76 -2.08 3.55
N ASN A 171 -1.69 -2.54 4.39
CA ASN A 171 -1.62 -2.34 5.84
C ASN A 171 -0.42 -3.04 6.47
N ALA A 172 -0.11 -4.26 6.05
CA ALA A 172 1.06 -5.00 6.50
C ALA A 172 2.37 -4.29 6.09
N GLN A 173 2.46 -3.78 4.86
CA GLN A 173 3.62 -3.03 4.39
C GLN A 173 3.83 -1.72 5.15
N ILE A 174 2.77 -0.98 5.48
CA ILE A 174 2.87 0.24 6.32
C ILE A 174 3.44 -0.13 7.71
N VAL A 175 2.94 -1.19 8.34
CA VAL A 175 3.44 -1.65 9.65
C VAL A 175 4.91 -2.07 9.57
N LEU A 176 5.29 -2.84 8.54
CA LEU A 176 6.68 -3.28 8.35
C LEU A 176 7.61 -2.09 8.08
N LEU A 177 7.19 -1.11 7.30
CA LEU A 177 7.97 0.10 7.04
C LEU A 177 8.19 0.92 8.33
N LEU A 178 7.14 1.13 9.14
CA LEU A 178 7.27 1.81 10.43
C LEU A 178 8.20 1.06 11.38
N ALA A 179 8.09 -0.27 11.45
CA ALA A 179 8.98 -1.10 12.27
C ALA A 179 10.43 -1.04 11.77
N LEU A 180 10.64 -1.07 10.45
CA LEU A 180 11.94 -0.90 9.82
C LEU A 180 12.55 0.46 10.15
N VAL A 181 11.81 1.56 10.02
CA VAL A 181 12.26 2.91 10.39
C VAL A 181 12.62 2.96 11.88
N LEU A 182 11.80 2.41 12.76
CA LEU A 182 12.06 2.38 14.21
C LEU A 182 13.35 1.63 14.54
N LEU A 183 13.53 0.41 14.02
CA LEU A 183 14.71 -0.42 14.30
C LEU A 183 15.98 0.19 13.70
N THR A 184 15.91 0.68 12.45
CA THR A 184 17.06 1.29 11.77
C THR A 184 17.46 2.61 12.44
N SER A 185 16.51 3.38 12.96
CA SER A 185 16.81 4.60 13.73
C SER A 185 17.60 4.32 15.03
N GLN A 186 17.63 3.07 15.49
CA GLN A 186 18.37 2.58 16.65
C GLN A 186 19.60 1.74 16.27
N ILE A 187 20.02 1.76 15.01
CA ILE A 187 21.09 0.90 14.47
C ILE A 187 22.41 1.07 15.24
N GLU A 188 22.78 2.30 15.60
CA GLU A 188 24.02 2.58 16.34
C GLU A 188 24.08 1.91 17.73
N GLN A 189 22.91 1.53 18.31
CA GLN A 189 22.81 0.97 19.65
C GLN A 189 22.94 -0.56 19.69
N SER A 190 22.56 -1.28 18.61
CA SER A 190 22.44 -2.73 18.64
C SER A 190 22.56 -3.38 17.26
N ALA A 191 23.50 -4.32 17.14
CA ALA A 191 23.63 -5.16 15.94
C ALA A 191 22.39 -6.07 15.72
N VAL A 192 21.72 -6.49 16.80
CA VAL A 192 20.48 -7.29 16.69
C VAL A 192 19.36 -6.47 16.07
N LYS A 193 19.16 -5.22 16.53
CA LYS A 193 18.16 -4.33 15.92
C LYS A 193 18.49 -4.05 14.46
N ALA A 194 19.76 -3.89 14.13
CA ALA A 194 20.24 -3.74 12.76
C ALA A 194 19.88 -4.96 11.90
N ALA A 195 20.19 -6.18 12.35
CA ALA A 195 19.85 -7.41 11.63
C ALA A 195 18.34 -7.58 11.45
N LEU A 196 17.53 -7.29 12.47
CA LEU A 196 16.09 -7.29 12.39
C LEU A 196 15.57 -6.23 11.40
N GLY A 197 16.22 -5.05 11.32
CA GLY A 197 15.91 -4.05 10.29
C GLY A 197 16.11 -4.61 8.88
N GLY A 198 17.25 -5.25 8.62
CA GLY A 198 17.50 -5.92 7.34
C GLY A 198 16.47 -7.01 7.01
N LEU A 199 16.08 -7.82 7.99
CA LEU A 199 15.03 -8.83 7.85
C LEU A 199 13.68 -8.20 7.47
N LEU A 200 13.26 -7.13 8.18
CA LEU A 200 11.98 -6.46 7.88
C LEU A 200 11.95 -5.83 6.49
N ALA A 201 13.09 -5.27 6.03
CA ALA A 201 13.21 -4.75 4.68
C ALA A 201 12.98 -5.85 3.64
N SER A 202 13.61 -7.01 3.81
CA SER A 202 13.45 -8.18 2.96
C SER A 202 12.02 -8.72 2.99
N LEU A 203 11.42 -8.84 4.18
CA LEU A 203 10.05 -9.32 4.35
C LEU A 203 9.03 -8.39 3.68
N SER A 204 9.20 -7.07 3.81
CA SER A 204 8.33 -6.10 3.15
C SER A 204 8.37 -6.26 1.63
N LEU A 205 9.57 -6.43 1.05
CA LEU A 205 9.74 -6.62 -0.40
C LEU A 205 9.26 -8.01 -0.87
N ALA A 206 9.27 -9.02 0.00
CA ALA A 206 8.69 -10.33 -0.29
C ALA A 206 7.15 -10.31 -0.30
N ILE A 207 6.52 -9.32 0.31
CA ILE A 207 5.08 -9.09 0.24
C ILE A 207 4.69 -8.35 -1.05
N GLY A 208 5.42 -7.26 -1.37
CA GLY A 208 5.19 -6.45 -2.56
C GLY A 208 6.30 -5.42 -2.72
N ILE A 209 6.54 -5.00 -3.95
CA ILE A 209 7.67 -4.14 -4.31
C ILE A 209 7.39 -2.64 -4.20
N GLU A 210 6.18 -2.24 -3.83
CA GLU A 210 5.75 -0.84 -3.77
C GLU A 210 6.60 0.00 -2.82
N MET A 211 7.14 -0.63 -1.76
CA MET A 211 8.02 0.04 -0.80
C MET A 211 9.50 0.02 -1.20
N LEU A 212 9.86 -0.52 -2.38
CA LEU A 212 11.26 -0.65 -2.83
C LEU A 212 12.02 0.69 -2.80
N PRO A 213 11.49 1.83 -3.29
CA PRO A 213 12.23 3.09 -3.24
C PRO A 213 12.47 3.60 -1.80
N ALA A 214 11.50 3.44 -0.90
CA ALA A 214 11.66 3.81 0.50
C ALA A 214 12.70 2.92 1.21
N ILE A 215 12.67 1.60 0.95
CA ILE A 215 13.63 0.64 1.49
C ILE A 215 15.02 0.90 0.91
N ALA A 216 15.15 1.22 -0.37
CA ALA A 216 16.42 1.61 -0.99
C ALA A 216 16.99 2.88 -0.32
N ALA A 217 16.15 3.89 -0.05
CA ALA A 217 16.56 5.10 0.67
C ALA A 217 17.06 4.78 2.08
N ILE A 218 16.41 3.85 2.79
CA ILE A 218 16.87 3.36 4.11
C ILE A 218 18.22 2.63 3.99
N CYS A 219 18.41 1.76 3.00
CA CYS A 219 19.68 1.08 2.75
C CYS A 219 20.79 2.08 2.41
N LEU A 220 20.48 3.11 1.61
CA LEU A 220 21.44 4.20 1.33
C LEU A 220 21.77 5.02 2.57
N ALA A 221 20.80 5.28 3.46
CA ALA A 221 21.07 5.93 4.74
C ALA A 221 22.00 5.10 5.63
N VAL A 222 21.81 3.78 5.66
CA VAL A 222 22.67 2.84 6.41
C VAL A 222 24.09 2.79 5.81
N ALA A 223 24.23 2.76 4.49
CA ALA A 223 25.53 2.87 3.81
C ALA A 223 26.19 4.23 4.10
N GLY A 224 25.43 5.33 4.03
CA GLY A 224 25.89 6.67 4.38
C GLY A 224 26.33 6.79 5.84
N LEU A 225 25.67 6.09 6.77
CA LEU A 225 26.08 6.02 8.17
C LEU A 225 27.48 5.39 8.31
N LEU A 226 27.75 4.30 7.57
CA LEU A 226 29.09 3.69 7.53
C LEU A 226 30.13 4.66 6.96
N VAL A 227 29.81 5.34 5.87
CA VAL A 227 30.71 6.35 5.27
C VAL A 227 31.01 7.47 6.26
N TRP A 228 30.03 7.91 7.02
CA TRP A 228 30.17 9.00 8.00
C TRP A 228 30.89 8.60 9.28
N ARG A 229 30.47 7.48 9.91
CA ARG A 229 30.93 7.04 11.24
C ARG A 229 32.09 6.04 11.20
N GLY A 230 32.27 5.34 10.10
CA GLY A 230 33.34 4.33 9.91
C GLY A 230 33.25 3.18 10.88
N ALA A 231 34.43 2.73 11.37
CA ALA A 231 34.60 1.53 12.18
C ALA A 231 33.68 1.44 13.41
N SER A 232 33.22 2.58 13.94
CA SER A 232 32.37 2.61 15.12
C SER A 232 30.97 1.97 14.89
N VAL A 233 30.51 1.87 13.64
CA VAL A 233 29.22 1.30 13.24
C VAL A 233 29.35 0.10 12.29
N SER A 234 30.55 -0.30 11.91
CA SER A 234 30.78 -1.38 10.93
C SER A 234 30.12 -2.70 11.33
N ARG A 235 30.11 -3.03 12.64
CA ARG A 235 29.42 -4.23 13.14
C ARG A 235 27.92 -4.17 12.89
N GLN A 236 27.30 -3.04 13.15
CA GLN A 236 25.86 -2.83 13.02
C GLN A 236 25.42 -2.78 11.55
N VAL A 237 26.18 -2.06 10.71
CA VAL A 237 25.91 -2.00 9.26
C VAL A 237 26.08 -3.37 8.62
N GLY A 238 27.15 -4.11 9.00
CA GLY A 238 27.33 -5.49 8.55
C GLY A 238 26.20 -6.42 9.01
N ALA A 239 25.69 -6.24 10.24
CA ALA A 239 24.54 -7.00 10.75
C ALA A 239 23.24 -6.67 9.99
N PHE A 240 23.00 -5.39 9.65
CA PHE A 240 21.87 -5.00 8.80
C PHE A 240 21.98 -5.68 7.42
N GLY A 241 23.17 -5.62 6.79
CA GLY A 241 23.42 -6.28 5.51
C GLY A 241 23.22 -7.80 5.58
N ALA A 242 23.68 -8.44 6.67
CA ALA A 242 23.49 -9.87 6.90
C ALA A 242 22.00 -10.23 7.07
N GLY A 243 21.25 -9.45 7.85
CA GLY A 243 19.81 -9.61 8.00
C GLY A 243 19.08 -9.49 6.66
N LEU A 244 19.44 -8.48 5.85
CA LEU A 244 18.87 -8.23 4.54
C LEU A 244 19.17 -9.38 3.55
N ALA A 245 20.42 -9.79 3.44
CA ALA A 245 20.84 -10.84 2.51
C ALA A 245 20.34 -12.23 2.93
N ALA A 246 20.54 -12.60 4.18
CA ALA A 246 20.14 -13.93 4.65
C ALA A 246 18.62 -14.13 4.57
N SER A 247 17.82 -13.14 5.00
CA SER A 247 16.38 -13.28 4.95
C SER A 247 15.85 -13.30 3.51
N SER A 248 16.40 -12.51 2.58
CA SER A 248 15.97 -12.57 1.18
C SER A 248 16.32 -13.90 0.52
N LEU A 249 17.50 -14.44 0.79
CA LEU A 249 17.94 -15.76 0.29
C LEU A 249 17.14 -16.92 0.89
N LEU A 250 16.62 -16.78 2.12
CA LEU A 250 15.74 -17.78 2.75
C LEU A 250 14.31 -17.66 2.26
N LEU A 251 13.79 -16.43 2.09
CA LEU A 251 12.43 -16.19 1.63
C LEU A 251 12.23 -16.60 0.16
N ALA A 252 13.27 -16.44 -0.67
CA ALA A 252 13.15 -16.76 -2.09
C ALA A 252 12.73 -18.23 -2.34
N PRO A 253 13.44 -19.26 -1.88
CA PRO A 253 13.00 -20.65 -2.07
C PRO A 253 11.78 -21.03 -1.22
N ALA A 254 11.49 -20.29 -0.15
CA ALA A 254 10.30 -20.51 0.65
C ALA A 254 9.00 -20.03 -0.05
N LEU A 255 9.09 -19.02 -0.90
CA LEU A 255 7.93 -18.38 -1.53
C LEU A 255 7.81 -18.67 -3.03
N LEU A 256 8.91 -18.99 -3.69
CA LEU A 256 8.98 -19.09 -5.15
C LEU A 256 9.53 -20.46 -5.59
N PRO A 257 8.99 -21.03 -6.67
CA PRO A 257 9.63 -22.15 -7.34
C PRO A 257 11.04 -21.74 -7.82
N LEU A 258 12.06 -22.59 -7.60
CA LEU A 258 13.45 -22.26 -7.97
C LEU A 258 13.62 -21.84 -9.44
N PRO A 259 12.93 -22.43 -10.44
CA PRO A 259 13.07 -22.00 -11.85
C PRO A 259 12.59 -20.56 -12.09
N SER A 260 11.65 -20.03 -11.29
CA SER A 260 11.15 -18.67 -11.45
C SER A 260 12.16 -17.59 -11.02
N LEU A 261 13.19 -17.96 -10.26
CA LEU A 261 14.25 -17.03 -9.84
C LEU A 261 15.12 -16.53 -11.00
N ALA A 262 15.17 -17.26 -12.10
CA ALA A 262 15.88 -16.85 -13.31
C ALA A 262 15.01 -16.00 -14.25
N GLN A 263 13.70 -15.89 -13.98
CA GLN A 263 12.78 -15.15 -14.83
C GLN A 263 12.78 -13.65 -14.49
N PRO A 264 12.61 -12.77 -15.48
CA PRO A 264 12.54 -11.32 -15.28
C PRO A 264 11.14 -10.89 -14.75
N ILE A 265 10.77 -11.36 -13.56
CA ILE A 265 9.54 -10.94 -12.86
C ILE A 265 9.81 -9.57 -12.26
N CYS A 266 9.31 -8.51 -12.90
CA CYS A 266 9.62 -7.12 -12.56
C CYS A 266 8.58 -6.48 -11.62
N ASP A 267 7.42 -7.10 -11.44
CA ASP A 267 6.25 -6.58 -10.72
C ASP A 267 6.00 -7.26 -9.35
N ALA A 268 6.88 -8.20 -8.97
CA ALA A 268 6.78 -8.94 -7.71
C ALA A 268 8.17 -9.34 -7.18
N PHE A 269 8.20 -9.93 -5.98
CA PHE A 269 9.41 -10.56 -5.45
C PHE A 269 9.83 -11.72 -6.37
N GLY A 270 10.99 -11.56 -7.03
CA GLY A 270 11.54 -12.48 -8.02
C GLY A 270 13.04 -12.29 -8.16
N GLY A 271 13.64 -12.86 -9.21
CA GLY A 271 15.09 -12.77 -9.48
C GLY A 271 15.65 -11.34 -9.45
N PRO A 272 15.02 -10.37 -10.14
CA PRO A 272 15.48 -8.97 -10.13
C PRO A 272 15.53 -8.36 -8.73
N VAL A 273 14.48 -8.53 -7.95
CA VAL A 273 14.38 -7.99 -6.57
C VAL A 273 15.34 -8.73 -5.65
N LEU A 274 15.42 -10.06 -5.76
CA LEU A 274 16.38 -10.87 -4.99
C LEU A 274 17.82 -10.44 -5.23
N LEU A 275 18.21 -10.20 -6.50
CA LEU A 275 19.55 -9.72 -6.85
C LEU A 275 19.86 -8.38 -6.16
N LEU A 276 18.94 -7.42 -6.20
CA LEU A 276 19.12 -6.11 -5.59
C LEU A 276 19.19 -6.19 -4.06
N VAL A 277 18.31 -6.98 -3.44
CA VAL A 277 18.17 -7.06 -1.98
C VAL A 277 19.32 -7.88 -1.38
N ALA A 278 19.55 -9.09 -1.89
CA ALA A 278 20.67 -9.93 -1.41
C ALA A 278 22.02 -9.31 -1.77
N GLY A 279 22.18 -8.82 -2.99
CA GLY A 279 23.40 -8.14 -3.44
C GLY A 279 23.67 -6.85 -2.67
N GLY A 280 22.66 -6.05 -2.38
CA GLY A 280 22.76 -4.86 -1.53
C GLY A 280 23.18 -5.22 -0.10
N GLY A 281 22.58 -6.26 0.48
CA GLY A 281 22.96 -6.78 1.79
C GLY A 281 24.40 -7.27 1.85
N ILE A 282 24.83 -8.07 0.87
CA ILE A 282 26.21 -8.54 0.72
C ILE A 282 27.18 -7.36 0.55
N SER A 283 26.80 -6.35 -0.25
CA SER A 283 27.59 -5.13 -0.43
C SER A 283 27.82 -4.40 0.89
N LEU A 284 26.79 -4.23 1.72
CA LEU A 284 26.91 -3.63 3.06
C LEU A 284 27.83 -4.48 3.98
N MET A 285 27.74 -5.81 3.90
CA MET A 285 28.64 -6.71 4.66
C MET A 285 30.09 -6.54 4.22
N ILE A 286 30.36 -6.50 2.91
CA ILE A 286 31.72 -6.32 2.36
C ILE A 286 32.29 -4.95 2.79
N MET A 287 31.50 -3.86 2.58
CA MET A 287 31.93 -2.52 3.00
C MET A 287 32.26 -2.46 4.49
N ALA A 288 31.40 -3.02 5.33
CA ALA A 288 31.57 -3.06 6.77
C ALA A 288 32.76 -3.95 7.19
N GLY A 289 32.99 -5.07 6.52
CA GLY A 289 34.12 -5.97 6.74
C GLY A 289 35.44 -5.29 6.41
N ILE A 290 35.56 -4.67 5.27
CA ILE A 290 36.74 -3.93 4.85
C ILE A 290 37.04 -2.76 5.81
N ASP A 291 36.00 -1.99 6.19
CA ASP A 291 36.17 -0.84 7.08
C ASP A 291 36.63 -1.21 8.49
N ARG A 292 36.37 -2.42 8.99
CA ARG A 292 36.87 -2.90 10.27
C ARG A 292 38.39 -3.02 10.30
N HIS A 293 38.99 -3.35 9.16
CA HIS A 293 40.44 -3.57 9.06
C HIS A 293 41.18 -2.35 8.54
N HIS A 294 40.55 -1.59 7.65
CA HIS A 294 41.16 -0.45 6.96
C HIS A 294 40.17 0.72 6.88
N SER A 295 39.97 1.41 8.02
CA SER A 295 38.94 2.47 8.13
C SER A 295 39.44 3.80 7.59
N THR A 296 39.29 4.03 6.28
CA THR A 296 39.54 5.33 5.65
C THR A 296 38.32 5.77 4.81
N LEU A 297 38.05 7.08 4.77
CA LEU A 297 36.93 7.60 3.99
C LEU A 297 37.04 7.23 2.49
N ARG A 298 38.25 7.31 1.93
CA ARG A 298 38.51 6.96 0.51
C ARG A 298 38.14 5.51 0.22
N LEU A 299 38.51 4.59 1.10
CA LEU A 299 38.25 3.16 0.92
C LEU A 299 36.76 2.85 1.07
N ARG A 300 36.05 3.48 2.00
CA ARG A 300 34.59 3.36 2.14
C ARG A 300 33.84 3.84 0.90
N LEU A 301 34.24 4.98 0.35
CA LEU A 301 33.66 5.51 -0.90
C LEU A 301 33.99 4.60 -2.09
N ALA A 302 35.24 4.12 -2.21
CA ALA A 302 35.66 3.25 -3.29
C ALA A 302 34.94 1.90 -3.26
N THR A 303 34.81 1.28 -2.08
CA THR A 303 34.10 0.01 -1.92
C THR A 303 32.60 0.17 -2.17
N GLY A 304 32.00 1.28 -1.72
CA GLY A 304 30.61 1.61 -2.02
C GLY A 304 30.35 1.79 -3.53
N ALA A 305 31.21 2.56 -4.20
CA ALA A 305 31.13 2.76 -5.66
C ALA A 305 31.34 1.44 -6.43
N ALA A 306 32.35 0.63 -6.05
CA ALA A 306 32.59 -0.67 -6.66
C ALA A 306 31.38 -1.61 -6.49
N SER A 307 30.80 -1.67 -5.29
CA SER A 307 29.58 -2.45 -5.03
C SER A 307 28.41 -2.00 -5.88
N ALA A 308 28.19 -0.69 -6.00
CA ALA A 308 27.12 -0.14 -6.84
C ALA A 308 27.32 -0.46 -8.33
N ILE A 309 28.56 -0.37 -8.83
CA ILE A 309 28.90 -0.71 -10.23
C ILE A 309 28.70 -2.22 -10.47
N VAL A 310 29.17 -3.09 -9.59
CA VAL A 310 29.03 -4.54 -9.74
C VAL A 310 27.54 -4.93 -9.68
N LEU A 311 26.82 -4.45 -8.68
CA LEU A 311 25.38 -4.78 -8.52
C LEU A 311 24.54 -4.20 -9.67
N GLY A 312 24.79 -2.95 -10.06
CA GLY A 312 24.14 -2.30 -11.19
C GLY A 312 24.46 -3.02 -12.50
N GLY A 313 25.74 -3.34 -12.74
CA GLY A 313 26.17 -4.10 -13.93
C GLY A 313 25.52 -5.49 -14.01
N ALA A 314 25.44 -6.22 -12.89
CA ALA A 314 24.75 -7.49 -12.82
C ALA A 314 23.26 -7.37 -13.09
N PHE A 315 22.60 -6.33 -12.54
CA PHE A 315 21.20 -6.06 -12.80
C PHE A 315 20.93 -5.73 -14.27
N PHE A 316 21.70 -4.80 -14.83
CA PHE A 316 21.55 -4.42 -16.23
C PHE A 316 21.84 -5.56 -17.21
N SER A 317 22.83 -6.43 -16.92
CA SER A 317 23.15 -7.56 -17.78
C SER A 317 22.07 -8.64 -17.83
N GLN A 318 21.30 -8.79 -16.75
CA GLN A 318 20.31 -9.87 -16.63
C GLN A 318 18.86 -9.38 -16.72
N PHE A 319 18.58 -8.17 -16.22
CA PHE A 319 17.22 -7.68 -15.98
C PHE A 319 16.97 -6.26 -16.51
N ALA A 320 17.67 -5.83 -17.56
CA ALA A 320 17.50 -4.49 -18.15
C ALA A 320 16.03 -4.17 -18.50
N GLY A 321 15.25 -5.18 -18.91
CA GLY A 321 13.82 -5.03 -19.19
C GLY A 321 12.97 -4.58 -18.01
N CYS A 322 13.44 -4.79 -16.76
CA CYS A 322 12.72 -4.35 -15.56
C CYS A 322 12.86 -2.85 -15.24
N ILE A 323 13.63 -2.11 -16.03
CA ILE A 323 13.76 -0.64 -15.89
C ILE A 323 12.55 0.06 -16.53
N ALA A 324 11.95 -0.56 -17.52
CA ALA A 324 10.68 -0.12 -18.07
C ALA A 324 9.56 -0.21 -17.01
N SER A 325 8.46 0.49 -17.24
CA SER A 325 7.27 0.37 -16.38
C SER A 325 6.87 -1.11 -16.21
N PRO A 326 6.51 -1.57 -15.00
CA PRO A 326 5.95 -2.90 -14.79
C PRO A 326 4.68 -3.15 -15.62
N TYR A 327 4.05 -2.10 -16.11
CA TYR A 327 2.86 -2.12 -16.97
C TYR A 327 3.17 -2.04 -18.48
N ALA A 328 4.44 -2.06 -18.88
CA ALA A 328 4.83 -1.89 -20.29
C ALA A 328 4.27 -2.97 -21.23
N GLN A 329 3.84 -4.11 -20.69
CA GLN A 329 3.24 -5.22 -21.47
C GLN A 329 1.70 -5.18 -21.49
N VAL A 330 1.08 -4.23 -20.81
CA VAL A 330 -0.38 -4.08 -20.81
C VAL A 330 -0.84 -3.52 -22.15
N ASP A 331 -1.89 -4.13 -22.71
CA ASP A 331 -2.45 -3.69 -23.99
C ASP A 331 -2.91 -2.23 -23.92
N PRO A 332 -2.65 -1.40 -24.94
CA PRO A 332 -3.07 0.00 -24.98
C PRO A 332 -4.57 0.21 -24.73
N LEU A 333 -5.41 -0.75 -25.14
CA LEU A 333 -6.85 -0.70 -24.87
C LEU A 333 -7.14 -0.80 -23.38
N VAL A 334 -6.48 -1.73 -22.68
CA VAL A 334 -6.62 -1.90 -21.21
C VAL A 334 -6.04 -0.70 -20.47
N THR A 335 -4.92 -0.17 -20.95
CA THR A 335 -4.32 1.05 -20.39
C THR A 335 -5.30 2.22 -20.45
N SER A 336 -5.85 2.52 -21.63
CA SER A 336 -6.72 3.70 -21.85
C SER A 336 -8.06 3.59 -21.14
N PHE A 337 -8.68 2.41 -21.11
CA PHE A 337 -10.03 2.25 -20.56
C PHE A 337 -10.05 1.88 -19.08
N TRP A 338 -8.95 1.34 -18.54
CA TRP A 338 -8.91 0.91 -17.15
C TRP A 338 -7.69 1.46 -16.39
N LEU A 339 -6.43 1.13 -16.77
CA LEU A 339 -5.24 1.38 -15.95
C LEU A 339 -5.03 2.87 -15.65
N ASP A 340 -5.20 3.75 -16.64
CA ASP A 340 -5.07 5.21 -16.47
C ASP A 340 -6.13 5.82 -15.54
N LYS A 341 -7.15 5.05 -15.16
CA LYS A 341 -8.27 5.47 -14.30
C LYS A 341 -8.20 4.89 -12.90
N VAL A 342 -7.26 3.98 -12.64
CA VAL A 342 -7.02 3.41 -11.31
C VAL A 342 -6.37 4.47 -10.43
N VAL A 343 -7.07 4.90 -9.38
CA VAL A 343 -6.60 5.99 -8.49
C VAL A 343 -5.22 5.72 -7.90
N GLU A 344 -4.94 4.47 -7.56
CA GLU A 344 -3.68 4.07 -6.94
C GLU A 344 -2.46 4.19 -7.87
N THR A 345 -2.66 3.99 -9.16
CA THR A 345 -1.60 4.11 -10.18
C THR A 345 -1.49 5.52 -10.78
N MET A 346 -2.42 6.41 -10.45
CA MET A 346 -2.38 7.79 -10.94
C MET A 346 -1.12 8.51 -10.50
N SER A 347 -0.55 9.28 -11.44
CA SER A 347 0.49 10.25 -11.11
C SER A 347 -0.10 11.52 -10.50
N LEU A 348 0.74 12.31 -9.83
CA LEU A 348 0.36 13.65 -9.36
C LEU A 348 -0.15 14.53 -10.51
N ALA A 349 0.45 14.42 -11.71
CA ALA A 349 0.02 15.17 -12.89
C ALA A 349 -1.41 14.81 -13.29
N THR A 350 -1.74 13.52 -13.32
CA THR A 350 -3.10 13.03 -13.60
C THR A 350 -4.09 13.47 -12.52
N MET A 351 -3.68 13.42 -11.26
CA MET A 351 -4.51 13.88 -10.14
C MET A 351 -4.80 15.38 -10.20
N LEU A 352 -3.82 16.22 -10.60
CA LEU A 352 -4.04 17.65 -10.81
C LEU A 352 -5.05 17.94 -11.93
N GLN A 353 -5.15 17.07 -12.93
CA GLN A 353 -6.12 17.20 -14.02
C GLN A 353 -7.52 16.73 -13.63
N LEU A 354 -7.62 15.63 -12.87
CA LEU A 354 -8.90 14.97 -12.58
C LEU A 354 -9.52 15.39 -11.24
N THR A 355 -8.70 15.51 -10.19
CA THR A 355 -9.15 15.78 -8.81
C THR A 355 -8.17 16.70 -8.06
N PRO A 356 -7.88 17.91 -8.58
CA PRO A 356 -6.85 18.78 -8.00
C PRO A 356 -7.13 19.14 -6.54
N GLN A 357 -8.39 19.19 -6.11
CA GLN A 357 -8.79 19.43 -4.72
C GLN A 357 -8.32 18.35 -3.74
N LYS A 358 -8.04 17.12 -4.21
CA LYS A 358 -7.55 16.05 -3.37
C LYS A 358 -6.02 16.10 -3.14
N VAL A 359 -5.27 16.80 -3.98
CA VAL A 359 -3.80 16.84 -3.94
C VAL A 359 -3.28 17.31 -2.58
N LEU A 360 -3.88 18.34 -1.99
CA LEU A 360 -3.50 18.82 -0.65
C LEU A 360 -3.71 17.77 0.42
N GLY A 361 -4.79 16.99 0.35
CA GLY A 361 -5.09 15.93 1.31
C GLY A 361 -4.07 14.78 1.29
N PHE A 362 -3.49 14.48 0.13
CA PHE A 362 -2.49 13.42 -0.01
C PHE A 362 -1.06 13.90 0.22
N HIS A 363 -0.69 15.07 -0.31
CA HIS A 363 0.71 15.53 -0.34
C HIS A 363 1.01 16.66 0.65
N GLY A 364 0.02 17.48 1.02
CA GLY A 364 0.26 18.70 1.80
C GLY A 364 0.93 18.42 3.14
N PHE A 365 0.43 17.46 3.91
CA PHE A 365 0.99 17.12 5.21
C PHE A 365 2.40 16.49 5.13
N PRO A 366 2.68 15.48 4.29
CA PRO A 366 4.03 14.95 4.12
C PRO A 366 5.05 15.99 3.65
N VAL A 367 4.70 16.85 2.68
CA VAL A 367 5.59 17.90 2.17
C VAL A 367 5.89 18.96 3.24
N MET A 368 4.87 19.42 3.97
CA MET A 368 5.08 20.32 5.10
C MET A 368 5.99 19.67 6.15
N THR A 369 5.79 18.40 6.46
CA THR A 369 6.61 17.64 7.42
C THR A 369 8.09 17.64 7.02
N MET A 370 8.41 17.56 5.73
CA MET A 370 9.80 17.66 5.24
C MET A 370 10.48 18.98 5.67
N GLY A 371 9.77 20.10 5.58
CA GLY A 371 10.29 21.40 6.01
C GLY A 371 10.60 21.42 7.51
N PHE A 372 9.65 20.95 8.33
CA PHE A 372 9.82 20.89 9.79
C PHE A 372 10.92 19.90 10.20
N ALA A 373 11.01 18.74 9.55
CA ALA A 373 12.06 17.76 9.80
C ALA A 373 13.45 18.29 9.46
N SER A 374 13.58 19.02 8.35
CA SER A 374 14.83 19.67 7.96
C SER A 374 15.27 20.74 8.97
N ALA A 375 14.33 21.57 9.45
CA ALA A 375 14.59 22.53 10.52
C ALA A 375 15.01 21.83 11.83
N ALA A 376 14.32 20.74 12.21
CA ALA A 376 14.66 19.97 13.39
C ALA A 376 16.04 19.29 13.28
N LEU A 377 16.45 18.83 12.08
CA LEU A 377 17.78 18.27 11.83
C LEU A 377 18.90 19.30 12.09
N ILE A 378 18.69 20.58 11.74
CA ILE A 378 19.66 21.65 12.00
C ILE A 378 19.82 21.88 13.51
N GLY A 379 18.72 21.85 14.26
CA GLY A 379 18.71 22.10 15.72
C GLY A 379 18.94 20.89 16.60
N CYS A 380 19.03 19.67 16.05
CA CYS A 380 19.11 18.43 16.85
C CYS A 380 20.53 18.18 17.41
N ASN A 381 20.57 17.39 18.50
CA ASN A 381 21.81 16.86 19.04
C ASN A 381 22.54 16.03 17.97
N PRO A 382 23.88 16.16 17.82
CA PRO A 382 24.69 15.38 16.89
C PRO A 382 24.47 13.85 16.96
N LEU A 383 24.18 13.31 18.15
CA LEU A 383 23.88 11.89 18.35
C LEU A 383 22.51 11.48 17.76
N ALA A 384 21.61 12.43 17.58
CA ALA A 384 20.29 12.17 16.98
C ALA A 384 20.24 12.40 15.45
N ARG A 385 21.30 12.95 14.84
CA ARG A 385 21.30 13.34 13.41
C ARG A 385 20.94 12.21 12.47
N PHE A 386 21.47 11.01 12.72
CA PHE A 386 21.17 9.87 11.85
C PHE A 386 19.66 9.56 11.81
N ARG A 387 18.95 9.64 12.93
CA ARG A 387 17.49 9.38 12.99
C ARG A 387 16.71 10.36 12.13
N TRP A 388 17.14 11.64 12.12
CA TRP A 388 16.52 12.69 11.31
C TRP A 388 16.82 12.51 9.83
N ILE A 389 18.09 12.20 9.47
CA ILE A 389 18.49 11.91 8.09
C ILE A 389 17.70 10.70 7.57
N LEU A 390 17.61 9.62 8.34
CA LEU A 390 16.85 8.42 7.98
C LEU A 390 15.37 8.76 7.73
N GLY A 391 14.73 9.48 8.66
CA GLY A 391 13.33 9.90 8.53
C GLY A 391 13.10 10.78 7.29
N ILE A 392 13.97 11.76 7.06
CA ILE A 392 13.91 12.66 5.91
C ILE A 392 14.09 11.88 4.61
N MET A 393 15.10 11.00 4.51
CA MET A 393 15.34 10.19 3.31
C MET A 393 14.18 9.24 3.01
N THR A 394 13.64 8.60 4.03
CA THR A 394 12.47 7.72 3.88
C THR A 394 11.26 8.52 3.39
N LEU A 395 10.96 9.65 4.03
CA LEU A 395 9.82 10.48 3.66
C LEU A 395 10.00 11.09 2.26
N ALA A 396 11.22 11.53 1.90
CA ALA A 396 11.53 12.04 0.57
C ALA A 396 11.32 10.99 -0.51
N ALA A 397 11.74 9.75 -0.28
CA ALA A 397 11.52 8.65 -1.21
C ALA A 397 10.02 8.34 -1.38
N LEU A 398 9.24 8.34 -0.30
CA LEU A 398 7.79 8.14 -0.35
C LEU A 398 7.07 9.28 -1.08
N ILE A 399 7.44 10.55 -0.81
CA ILE A 399 6.88 11.71 -1.52
C ILE A 399 7.26 11.64 -3.00
N GLY A 400 8.53 11.37 -3.33
CA GLY A 400 8.99 11.24 -4.71
C GLY A 400 8.24 10.15 -5.47
N LEU A 401 8.05 8.99 -4.86
CA LEU A 401 7.29 7.90 -5.46
C LEU A 401 5.80 8.25 -5.59
N SER A 402 5.22 8.97 -4.62
CA SER A 402 3.80 9.38 -4.68
C SER A 402 3.51 10.40 -5.80
N VAL A 403 4.54 11.07 -6.33
CA VAL A 403 4.42 11.89 -7.56
C VAL A 403 4.19 11.00 -8.79
N TRP A 404 4.76 9.81 -8.78
CA TRP A 404 4.60 8.82 -9.85
C TRP A 404 3.33 7.96 -9.64
N GLU A 405 3.12 7.41 -8.43
CA GLU A 405 1.99 6.55 -8.08
C GLU A 405 1.41 6.92 -6.72
N MET A 406 0.12 7.23 -6.69
CA MET A 406 -0.57 7.68 -5.47
C MET A 406 -0.64 6.66 -4.34
N ARG A 407 -0.51 5.36 -4.63
CA ARG A 407 -0.67 4.28 -3.63
C ARG A 407 0.23 4.43 -2.40
N VAL A 408 1.42 5.01 -2.56
CA VAL A 408 2.36 5.19 -1.44
C VAL A 408 2.12 6.45 -0.60
N ALA A 409 1.21 7.32 -1.00
CA ALA A 409 0.86 8.51 -0.22
C ALA A 409 0.31 8.16 1.17
N ALA A 410 -0.36 7.00 1.29
CA ALA A 410 -0.79 6.44 2.57
C ALA A 410 0.39 6.20 3.53
N ALA A 411 1.43 5.52 3.05
CA ALA A 411 2.66 5.27 3.81
C ALA A 411 3.39 6.59 4.13
N ALA A 412 3.43 7.54 3.19
CA ALA A 412 4.03 8.85 3.41
C ALA A 412 3.34 9.61 4.56
N ALA A 413 2.01 9.63 4.60
CA ALA A 413 1.25 10.28 5.68
C ALA A 413 1.49 9.61 7.04
N MET A 414 1.56 8.28 7.08
CA MET A 414 1.78 7.51 8.30
C MET A 414 3.20 7.69 8.85
N VAL A 415 4.22 7.75 7.98
CA VAL A 415 5.61 8.02 8.36
C VAL A 415 5.81 9.50 8.75
N ALA A 416 5.10 10.42 8.10
CA ALA A 416 5.17 11.84 8.42
C ALA A 416 4.66 12.15 9.84
N ALA A 417 3.63 11.47 10.32
CA ALA A 417 2.99 11.76 11.61
C ALA A 417 3.97 11.78 12.81
N PRO A 418 4.79 10.75 13.05
CA PRO A 418 5.76 10.77 14.14
C PRO A 418 6.89 11.77 13.92
N ILE A 419 7.33 11.96 12.67
CA ILE A 419 8.40 12.91 12.32
C ILE A 419 7.93 14.33 12.60
N PHE A 420 6.72 14.69 12.19
CA PHE A 420 6.16 16.02 12.41
C PHE A 420 5.95 16.32 13.89
N ALA A 421 5.35 15.39 14.64
CA ALA A 421 5.15 15.55 16.07
C ALA A 421 6.47 15.73 16.84
N ALA A 422 7.50 14.96 16.48
CA ALA A 422 8.84 15.10 17.05
C ALA A 422 9.51 16.42 16.63
N SER A 423 9.32 16.87 15.39
CA SER A 423 9.84 18.16 14.91
C SER A 423 9.27 19.32 15.73
N LEU A 424 7.95 19.34 15.94
CA LEU A 424 7.30 20.36 16.76
C LEU A 424 7.83 20.37 18.19
N ALA A 425 8.05 19.18 18.78
CA ALA A 425 8.54 19.06 20.15
C ALA A 425 9.98 19.58 20.32
N ILE A 426 10.82 19.46 19.29
CA ILE A 426 12.20 19.95 19.31
C ILE A 426 12.26 21.44 19.00
N LEU A 427 11.51 21.92 18.01
CA LEU A 427 11.54 23.32 17.58
C LEU A 427 10.86 24.25 18.58
N TRP A 428 9.85 23.76 19.31
CA TRP A 428 9.10 24.52 20.31
C TRP A 428 8.93 23.77 21.63
N PRO A 429 10.01 23.61 22.44
CA PRO A 429 9.93 22.87 23.72
C PRO A 429 8.88 23.42 24.69
N THR A 430 8.62 24.73 24.68
CA THR A 430 7.58 25.36 25.50
C THR A 430 6.17 24.94 25.11
N LEU A 431 5.89 24.74 23.82
CA LEU A 431 4.62 24.20 23.34
C LEU A 431 4.50 22.71 23.66
N ALA A 432 5.61 21.97 23.58
CA ALA A 432 5.66 20.53 23.84
C ALA A 432 5.30 20.17 25.30
N ALA A 433 5.51 21.08 26.23
CA ALA A 433 5.15 20.90 27.64
C ALA A 433 3.64 20.97 27.91
N GLY A 434 2.82 21.39 26.94
CA GLY A 434 1.39 21.64 27.16
C GLY A 434 0.48 21.10 26.03
N ARG A 435 -0.84 21.30 26.25
CA ARG A 435 -1.89 20.93 25.25
C ARG A 435 -1.78 21.69 23.91
N ASN A 436 -1.04 22.80 23.90
CA ASN A 436 -0.90 23.65 22.70
C ASN A 436 -0.18 22.93 21.57
N LEU A 437 0.68 21.95 21.86
CA LEU A 437 1.29 21.09 20.84
C LEU A 437 0.23 20.31 20.04
N VAL A 438 -0.73 19.72 20.76
CA VAL A 438 -1.82 18.95 20.13
C VAL A 438 -2.72 19.87 19.30
N LEU A 439 -3.05 21.07 19.81
CA LEU A 439 -3.89 22.03 19.09
C LEU A 439 -3.21 22.52 17.80
N LEU A 440 -1.92 22.84 17.85
CA LEU A 440 -1.15 23.20 16.66
C LEU A 440 -1.08 22.05 15.65
N ALA A 441 -0.86 20.83 16.14
CA ALA A 441 -0.82 19.63 15.30
C ALA A 441 -2.19 19.34 14.66
N LEU A 442 -3.29 19.57 15.36
CA LEU A 442 -4.64 19.45 14.78
C LEU A 442 -4.84 20.46 13.65
N ALA A 443 -4.42 21.72 13.84
CA ALA A 443 -4.53 22.75 12.81
C ALA A 443 -3.69 22.43 11.54
N LEU A 444 -2.57 21.72 11.71
CA LEU A 444 -1.65 21.33 10.64
C LEU A 444 -1.75 19.82 10.30
N SER A 445 -2.87 19.18 10.62
CA SER A 445 -3.08 17.75 10.44
C SER A 445 -3.35 17.34 8.99
N PRO A 446 -3.21 16.07 8.62
CA PRO A 446 -3.65 15.56 7.33
C PRO A 446 -5.12 15.90 7.02
N ALA A 447 -6.00 15.84 8.03
CA ALA A 447 -7.41 16.18 7.88
C ALA A 447 -7.62 17.68 7.55
N SER A 448 -6.82 18.57 8.13
CA SER A 448 -6.88 20.01 7.84
C SER A 448 -6.45 20.31 6.39
N PHE A 449 -5.43 19.64 5.88
CA PHE A 449 -5.04 19.75 4.47
C PHE A 449 -6.11 19.21 3.53
N ALA A 450 -6.75 18.10 3.88
CA ALA A 450 -7.87 17.56 3.11
C ALA A 450 -9.07 18.54 3.10
N ALA A 451 -9.43 19.09 4.27
CA ALA A 451 -10.49 20.07 4.41
C ALA A 451 -10.18 21.36 3.62
N LEU A 452 -8.92 21.83 3.66
CA LEU A 452 -8.48 22.99 2.89
C LEU A 452 -8.63 22.75 1.38
N GLY A 453 -8.20 21.60 0.88
CA GLY A 453 -8.34 21.24 -0.53
C GLY A 453 -9.80 21.19 -0.97
N LEU A 454 -10.69 20.62 -0.15
CA LEU A 454 -12.12 20.57 -0.43
C LEU A 454 -12.77 21.95 -0.37
N SER A 455 -12.41 22.79 0.61
CA SER A 455 -12.93 24.15 0.74
C SER A 455 -12.45 25.07 -0.38
N ALA A 456 -11.25 24.84 -0.89
CA ALA A 456 -10.68 25.57 -2.01
C ALA A 456 -11.20 25.09 -3.38
N LYS A 457 -12.03 24.04 -3.43
CA LYS A 457 -12.55 23.45 -4.68
C LYS A 457 -13.10 24.50 -5.67
N PRO A 458 -13.93 25.48 -5.27
CA PRO A 458 -14.48 26.45 -6.23
C PRO A 458 -13.38 27.29 -6.92
N LEU A 459 -12.31 27.64 -6.18
CA LEU A 459 -11.16 28.38 -6.74
C LEU A 459 -10.29 27.47 -7.60
N ILE A 460 -10.08 26.24 -7.18
CA ILE A 460 -9.31 25.22 -7.89
C ILE A 460 -9.99 24.89 -9.24
N ASP A 461 -11.31 24.71 -9.26
CA ASP A 461 -12.09 24.43 -10.47
C ASP A 461 -12.02 25.58 -11.49
N LEU A 462 -11.89 26.83 -11.01
CA LEU A 462 -11.70 27.98 -11.87
C LEU A 462 -10.34 27.96 -12.60
N ILE A 463 -9.29 27.47 -11.92
CA ILE A 463 -7.91 27.43 -12.44
C ILE A 463 -7.69 26.20 -13.32
N PHE A 464 -8.08 25.02 -12.85
CA PHE A 464 -7.74 23.73 -13.46
C PHE A 464 -8.85 23.17 -14.37
N LYS A 465 -10.09 23.68 -14.30
CA LYS A 465 -11.24 23.22 -15.09
C LYS A 465 -11.32 21.69 -15.16
N PRO A 466 -11.45 20.99 -14.03
CA PRO A 466 -11.35 19.54 -13.99
C PRO A 466 -12.40 18.90 -14.91
N GLN A 467 -11.97 17.93 -15.70
CA GLN A 467 -12.89 17.08 -16.45
C GLN A 467 -13.58 16.15 -15.46
N MET A 468 -14.87 15.99 -15.54
CA MET A 468 -15.81 15.19 -14.76
C MET A 468 -15.24 14.46 -13.53
N THR A 469 -15.75 14.74 -12.34
CA THR A 469 -15.20 14.22 -11.06
C THR A 469 -15.28 12.68 -10.98
N ILE A 470 -14.16 12.05 -10.56
CA ILE A 470 -14.12 10.61 -10.23
C ILE A 470 -15.21 10.27 -9.18
N ALA A 471 -15.55 11.20 -8.29
CA ALA A 471 -16.59 11.01 -7.27
C ALA A 471 -17.99 10.77 -7.83
N GLU A 472 -18.34 11.36 -8.98
CA GLU A 472 -19.64 11.12 -9.64
C GLU A 472 -19.70 9.75 -10.32
N ARG A 473 -18.54 9.24 -10.79
CA ARG A 473 -18.41 7.85 -11.27
C ARG A 473 -18.47 6.85 -10.11
N ASP A 474 -17.93 7.19 -8.96
CA ASP A 474 -17.79 6.29 -7.81
C ASP A 474 -19.12 6.01 -7.10
N ALA A 475 -19.99 7.00 -6.97
CA ALA A 475 -21.24 6.87 -6.20
C ALA A 475 -22.28 5.92 -6.83
N SER A 476 -22.19 5.71 -8.14
CA SER A 476 -23.14 4.87 -8.89
C SER A 476 -22.61 3.49 -9.28
N ALA A 477 -21.31 3.22 -9.08
CA ALA A 477 -20.68 1.97 -9.47
C ALA A 477 -21.10 0.79 -8.57
N CYS A 478 -21.17 -0.41 -9.17
CA CYS A 478 -21.32 -1.67 -8.44
C CYS A 478 -19.97 -2.03 -7.79
N ARG A 479 -19.86 -1.96 -6.47
CA ARG A 479 -18.59 -2.08 -5.76
C ARG A 479 -18.62 -3.00 -4.55
N SER A 480 -19.79 -3.52 -4.21
CA SER A 480 -19.98 -4.40 -3.07
C SER A 480 -20.28 -5.84 -3.51
N VAL A 481 -19.94 -6.78 -2.65
CA VAL A 481 -20.27 -8.20 -2.86
C VAL A 481 -21.78 -8.38 -2.97
N SER A 482 -22.56 -7.63 -2.20
CA SER A 482 -24.03 -7.67 -2.27
C SER A 482 -24.58 -7.21 -3.63
N ASP A 483 -23.86 -6.37 -4.39
CA ASP A 483 -24.32 -5.95 -5.73
C ASP A 483 -24.40 -7.13 -6.72
N VAL A 484 -23.62 -8.21 -6.50
CA VAL A 484 -23.56 -9.39 -7.38
C VAL A 484 -24.23 -10.63 -6.78
N ALA A 485 -24.81 -10.53 -5.58
CA ALA A 485 -25.35 -11.65 -4.81
C ALA A 485 -26.45 -12.44 -5.55
N SER A 486 -27.23 -11.79 -6.43
CA SER A 486 -28.25 -12.48 -7.25
C SER A 486 -27.66 -13.53 -8.20
N MET A 487 -26.38 -13.44 -8.54
CA MET A 487 -25.70 -14.41 -9.40
C MET A 487 -25.51 -15.77 -8.71
N THR A 488 -25.57 -15.85 -7.38
CA THR A 488 -25.49 -17.10 -6.62
C THR A 488 -26.62 -18.07 -6.97
N GLN A 489 -27.75 -17.54 -7.47
CA GLN A 489 -28.92 -18.33 -7.86
C GLN A 489 -28.77 -18.94 -9.26
N LEU A 490 -27.76 -18.55 -10.03
CA LEU A 490 -27.56 -19.02 -11.40
C LEU A 490 -26.68 -20.26 -11.43
N PRO A 491 -26.90 -21.19 -12.38
CA PRO A 491 -25.99 -22.28 -12.63
C PRO A 491 -24.58 -21.81 -12.87
N LYS A 492 -23.58 -22.52 -12.34
CA LYS A 492 -22.16 -22.23 -12.56
C LYS A 492 -21.86 -22.05 -14.04
N GLY A 493 -21.18 -20.97 -14.39
CA GLY A 493 -20.84 -20.64 -15.78
C GLY A 493 -19.66 -19.69 -15.89
N ARG A 494 -19.33 -19.33 -17.11
CA ARG A 494 -18.27 -18.37 -17.48
C ARG A 494 -18.90 -17.00 -17.71
N VAL A 495 -18.45 -16.02 -16.95
CA VAL A 495 -19.03 -14.68 -16.91
C VAL A 495 -18.10 -13.67 -17.55
N MET A 496 -18.61 -12.94 -18.54
CA MET A 496 -17.98 -11.74 -19.06
C MET A 496 -18.59 -10.52 -18.35
N ALA A 497 -17.85 -9.98 -17.41
CA ALA A 497 -18.28 -8.85 -16.58
C ALA A 497 -17.31 -7.67 -16.72
N SER A 498 -17.77 -6.47 -16.35
CA SER A 498 -16.89 -5.30 -16.18
C SER A 498 -15.72 -5.64 -15.27
N ILE A 499 -14.55 -5.03 -15.53
CA ILE A 499 -13.27 -5.38 -14.89
C ILE A 499 -13.39 -5.43 -13.36
N ASP A 500 -14.00 -4.40 -12.75
CA ASP A 500 -14.09 -4.29 -11.30
C ASP A 500 -15.12 -5.25 -10.65
N LEU A 501 -16.03 -5.83 -11.44
CA LEU A 501 -16.98 -6.83 -10.93
C LEU A 501 -16.36 -8.23 -10.78
N GLY A 502 -15.29 -8.52 -11.52
CA GLY A 502 -14.68 -9.85 -11.54
C GLY A 502 -14.36 -10.42 -10.16
N PRO A 503 -13.57 -9.73 -9.32
CA PRO A 503 -13.23 -10.23 -7.98
C PRO A 503 -14.44 -10.40 -7.06
N LEU A 504 -15.46 -9.54 -7.18
CA LEU A 504 -16.68 -9.61 -6.37
C LEU A 504 -17.48 -10.87 -6.72
N ILE A 505 -17.62 -11.16 -8.03
CA ILE A 505 -18.27 -12.38 -8.52
C ILE A 505 -17.49 -13.62 -8.06
N LEU A 506 -16.15 -13.61 -8.14
CA LEU A 506 -15.33 -14.73 -7.66
C LEU A 506 -15.47 -14.96 -6.16
N ALA A 507 -15.60 -13.88 -5.37
CA ALA A 507 -15.69 -13.96 -3.91
C ALA A 507 -17.04 -14.48 -3.41
N ASP A 508 -18.13 -14.22 -4.14
CA ASP A 508 -19.49 -14.56 -3.70
C ASP A 508 -20.10 -15.77 -4.41
N THR A 509 -19.52 -16.20 -5.54
CA THR A 509 -20.10 -17.23 -6.40
C THR A 509 -19.07 -18.29 -6.80
N ASP A 510 -19.55 -19.40 -7.39
CA ASP A 510 -18.72 -20.43 -8.03
C ASP A 510 -18.46 -20.18 -9.52
N HIS A 511 -18.89 -19.05 -10.05
CA HIS A 511 -18.63 -18.69 -11.44
C HIS A 511 -17.14 -18.47 -11.72
N ALA A 512 -16.75 -18.63 -13.00
CA ALA A 512 -15.48 -18.15 -13.52
C ALA A 512 -15.71 -16.83 -14.24
N VAL A 513 -14.77 -15.89 -14.15
CA VAL A 513 -14.84 -14.56 -14.79
C VAL A 513 -13.71 -14.38 -15.79
N PHE A 514 -13.91 -13.58 -16.83
CA PHE A 514 -12.83 -13.27 -17.80
C PHE A 514 -12.01 -12.06 -17.36
N ALA A 515 -12.64 -11.01 -16.87
CA ALA A 515 -11.98 -9.75 -16.54
C ALA A 515 -11.86 -9.53 -15.03
N ALA A 516 -10.75 -8.94 -14.61
CA ALA A 516 -10.51 -8.49 -13.25
C ALA A 516 -9.42 -7.39 -13.24
N PRO A 517 -9.34 -6.52 -12.21
CA PRO A 517 -8.47 -5.35 -12.18
C PRO A 517 -7.00 -5.70 -11.91
N TYR A 518 -6.45 -6.61 -12.72
CA TYR A 518 -5.05 -7.06 -12.61
C TYR A 518 -4.35 -6.95 -13.96
N HIS A 519 -3.19 -6.30 -13.97
CA HIS A 519 -2.38 -6.14 -15.18
C HIS A 519 -1.92 -7.48 -15.79
N ARG A 520 -1.75 -8.52 -14.96
CA ARG A 520 -1.43 -9.88 -15.42
C ARG A 520 -2.62 -10.60 -16.08
N ASN A 521 -3.84 -10.09 -15.89
CA ASN A 521 -5.04 -10.58 -16.58
C ASN A 521 -5.29 -9.83 -17.89
N ASN A 522 -4.23 -9.48 -18.61
CA ASN A 522 -4.30 -8.65 -19.81
C ASN A 522 -5.25 -9.22 -20.87
N ASP A 523 -5.14 -10.51 -21.19
CA ASP A 523 -5.93 -11.16 -22.24
C ASP A 523 -7.42 -11.21 -21.93
N GLY A 524 -7.78 -11.50 -20.68
CA GLY A 524 -9.16 -11.48 -20.22
C GLY A 524 -9.76 -10.07 -20.25
N ASN A 525 -8.99 -9.07 -19.82
CA ASN A 525 -9.40 -7.67 -19.85
C ASN A 525 -9.57 -7.16 -21.29
N VAL A 526 -8.65 -7.50 -22.20
CA VAL A 526 -8.76 -7.18 -23.63
C VAL A 526 -10.01 -7.84 -24.24
N ALA A 527 -10.28 -9.09 -23.91
CA ALA A 527 -11.45 -9.81 -24.41
C ALA A 527 -12.74 -9.12 -23.99
N MET A 528 -12.84 -8.70 -22.72
CA MET A 528 -13.99 -7.97 -22.19
C MET A 528 -14.17 -6.62 -22.90
N LEU A 529 -13.10 -5.83 -23.02
CA LEU A 529 -13.16 -4.52 -23.68
C LEU A 529 -13.55 -4.66 -25.16
N LYS A 530 -12.95 -5.62 -25.88
CA LYS A 530 -13.30 -5.92 -27.28
C LYS A 530 -14.77 -6.32 -27.41
N LEU A 531 -15.29 -7.16 -26.51
CA LEU A 531 -16.71 -7.54 -26.50
C LEU A 531 -17.61 -6.33 -26.33
N MET A 532 -17.34 -5.48 -25.34
CA MET A 532 -18.19 -4.33 -25.03
C MET A 532 -18.18 -3.26 -26.12
N LEU A 533 -17.07 -3.11 -26.82
CA LEU A 533 -16.92 -2.17 -27.95
C LEU A 533 -17.41 -2.74 -29.29
N ALA A 534 -17.59 -4.06 -29.42
CA ALA A 534 -17.90 -4.70 -30.68
C ALA A 534 -19.34 -4.44 -31.14
N PRO A 535 -19.57 -4.27 -32.46
CA PRO A 535 -20.91 -4.36 -33.03
C PRO A 535 -21.48 -5.78 -32.88
N VAL A 536 -22.82 -5.92 -32.95
CA VAL A 536 -23.57 -7.14 -32.64
C VAL A 536 -23.00 -8.42 -33.27
N PRO A 537 -22.65 -8.47 -34.58
CA PRO A 537 -22.13 -9.70 -35.19
C PRO A 537 -20.79 -10.13 -34.60
N ALA A 538 -19.88 -9.18 -34.36
CA ALA A 538 -18.56 -9.45 -33.77
C ALA A 538 -18.68 -9.81 -32.29
N ALA A 539 -19.60 -9.21 -31.55
CA ALA A 539 -19.90 -9.56 -30.17
C ALA A 539 -20.37 -11.01 -30.03
N ARG A 540 -21.27 -11.47 -30.93
CA ARG A 540 -21.72 -12.88 -30.97
C ARG A 540 -20.53 -13.83 -31.17
N GLN A 541 -19.60 -13.50 -32.08
CA GLN A 541 -18.43 -14.31 -32.34
C GLN A 541 -17.54 -14.42 -31.10
N ILE A 542 -17.21 -13.30 -30.44
CA ILE A 542 -16.38 -13.28 -29.23
C ILE A 542 -17.00 -14.13 -28.10
N LEU A 543 -18.32 -14.01 -27.88
CA LEU A 543 -19.03 -14.80 -26.87
C LEU A 543 -18.97 -16.30 -27.18
N SER A 544 -19.12 -16.68 -28.44
CA SER A 544 -19.04 -18.07 -28.89
C SER A 544 -17.63 -18.63 -28.72
N ASP A 545 -16.60 -17.93 -29.21
CA ASP A 545 -15.20 -18.37 -29.19
C ASP A 545 -14.71 -18.57 -27.75
N ARG A 546 -15.09 -17.68 -26.84
CA ARG A 546 -14.75 -17.75 -25.42
C ARG A 546 -15.69 -18.64 -24.60
N ARG A 547 -16.77 -19.18 -25.21
CA ARG A 547 -17.79 -20.00 -24.55
C ARG A 547 -18.36 -19.30 -23.32
N VAL A 548 -18.74 -18.03 -23.46
CA VAL A 548 -19.34 -17.23 -22.39
C VAL A 548 -20.75 -17.72 -22.13
N ASP A 549 -21.13 -17.87 -20.86
CA ASP A 549 -22.48 -18.25 -20.46
C ASP A 549 -23.31 -17.04 -20.03
N TYR A 550 -22.67 -16.02 -19.39
CA TYR A 550 -23.33 -14.83 -18.91
C TYR A 550 -22.55 -13.56 -19.26
N VAL A 551 -23.29 -12.49 -19.58
CA VAL A 551 -22.77 -11.13 -19.69
C VAL A 551 -23.33 -10.31 -18.55
N VAL A 552 -22.48 -9.55 -17.84
CA VAL A 552 -22.86 -8.77 -16.67
C VAL A 552 -22.31 -7.35 -16.79
N ILE A 553 -23.19 -6.37 -16.62
CA ILE A 553 -22.80 -4.96 -16.53
C ILE A 553 -23.42 -4.30 -15.29
N CYS A 554 -22.78 -3.26 -14.79
CA CYS A 554 -23.36 -2.42 -13.75
C CYS A 554 -24.49 -1.55 -14.35
N SER A 555 -25.71 -1.70 -13.84
CA SER A 555 -26.91 -1.00 -14.38
C SER A 555 -26.89 0.50 -14.10
N THR A 556 -26.26 0.89 -12.97
CA THR A 556 -26.25 2.28 -12.47
C THR A 556 -25.09 3.11 -13.00
N ALA A 557 -24.03 2.46 -13.45
CA ALA A 557 -22.87 3.10 -14.07
C ALA A 557 -22.44 2.27 -15.28
N PRO A 558 -23.24 2.25 -16.35
CA PRO A 558 -22.79 1.64 -17.59
C PRO A 558 -21.46 2.29 -17.98
N GLU A 559 -20.57 1.52 -18.54
CA GLU A 559 -19.20 1.92 -18.91
C GLU A 559 -19.25 3.11 -19.87
N GLN A 560 -19.55 4.31 -19.36
CA GLN A 560 -19.88 5.52 -20.15
C GLN A 560 -18.80 5.87 -21.17
N ASP A 561 -17.54 5.56 -20.85
CA ASP A 561 -16.44 5.82 -21.79
C ASP A 561 -16.47 4.83 -22.95
N LEU A 562 -16.81 3.57 -22.71
CA LEU A 562 -16.99 2.57 -23.77
C LEU A 562 -18.19 2.95 -24.66
N VAL A 563 -19.28 3.42 -24.04
CA VAL A 563 -20.49 3.90 -24.76
C VAL A 563 -20.17 5.10 -25.63
N LYS A 564 -19.39 6.07 -25.13
CA LYS A 564 -18.96 7.25 -25.92
C LYS A 564 -18.03 6.88 -27.06
N PHE A 565 -17.12 5.94 -26.83
CA PHE A 565 -16.14 5.50 -27.84
C PHE A 565 -16.78 4.65 -28.95
N ALA A 566 -17.71 3.76 -28.59
CA ALA A 566 -18.44 2.89 -29.53
C ALA A 566 -19.96 2.99 -29.31
N PRO A 567 -20.64 4.01 -29.88
CA PRO A 567 -22.08 4.21 -29.69
C PRO A 567 -22.95 3.05 -30.21
N ASP A 568 -22.43 2.26 -31.16
CA ASP A 568 -23.08 1.08 -31.73
C ASP A 568 -22.55 -0.24 -31.13
N GLY A 569 -21.64 -0.17 -30.17
CA GLY A 569 -21.06 -1.31 -29.47
C GLY A 569 -22.08 -2.00 -28.55
N LEU A 570 -21.74 -3.23 -28.14
CA LEU A 570 -22.60 -4.04 -27.27
C LEU A 570 -22.95 -3.30 -25.97
N ALA A 571 -21.98 -2.67 -25.30
CA ALA A 571 -22.21 -1.91 -24.06
C ALA A 571 -23.23 -0.79 -24.25
N ALA A 572 -23.13 -0.04 -25.35
CA ALA A 572 -24.06 1.05 -25.65
C ALA A 572 -25.49 0.54 -25.89
N ARG A 573 -25.63 -0.57 -26.60
CA ARG A 573 -26.95 -1.20 -26.86
C ARG A 573 -27.58 -1.72 -25.59
N LEU A 574 -26.84 -2.50 -24.79
CA LEU A 574 -27.33 -3.02 -23.51
C LEU A 574 -27.70 -1.88 -22.55
N GLY A 575 -26.93 -0.79 -22.54
CA GLY A 575 -27.23 0.42 -21.75
C GLY A 575 -28.52 1.13 -22.18
N ARG A 576 -28.93 1.04 -23.46
CA ARG A 576 -30.21 1.54 -23.98
C ARG A 576 -31.37 0.55 -23.81
N GLY A 577 -31.12 -0.64 -23.22
CA GLY A 577 -32.09 -1.71 -23.07
C GLY A 577 -32.31 -2.56 -24.34
N GLU A 578 -31.49 -2.36 -25.39
CA GLU A 578 -31.53 -3.15 -26.61
C GLU A 578 -30.81 -4.50 -26.36
N THR A 579 -31.58 -5.59 -26.37
CA THR A 579 -31.04 -6.94 -26.16
C THR A 579 -30.93 -7.67 -27.51
N PRO A 580 -29.71 -7.97 -28.01
CA PRO A 580 -29.53 -8.79 -29.20
C PRO A 580 -30.15 -10.19 -29.05
N ASP A 581 -30.55 -10.83 -30.17
CA ASP A 581 -31.24 -12.13 -30.23
C ASP A 581 -30.51 -13.29 -29.56
N PHE A 582 -29.18 -13.24 -29.52
CA PHE A 582 -28.33 -14.24 -28.86
C PHE A 582 -28.15 -14.00 -27.35
N LEU A 583 -28.76 -12.96 -26.79
CA LEU A 583 -28.80 -12.68 -25.36
C LEU A 583 -30.23 -12.76 -24.83
N GLU A 584 -30.35 -13.26 -23.62
CA GLU A 584 -31.60 -13.30 -22.87
C GLU A 584 -31.41 -12.58 -21.54
N ARG A 585 -32.08 -11.44 -21.37
CA ARG A 585 -32.02 -10.73 -20.08
C ARG A 585 -32.66 -11.57 -19.00
N LEU A 586 -31.95 -11.75 -17.88
CA LEU A 586 -32.47 -12.47 -16.74
C LEU A 586 -33.14 -11.48 -15.79
N ASP A 587 -34.34 -11.84 -15.33
CA ASP A 587 -35.08 -11.09 -14.33
C ASP A 587 -34.60 -11.56 -12.94
N LEU A 588 -33.55 -10.90 -12.44
CA LEU A 588 -33.03 -11.09 -11.10
C LEU A 588 -33.59 -10.01 -10.17
N ASP A 589 -33.28 -10.12 -8.87
CA ASP A 589 -33.74 -9.16 -7.87
C ASP A 589 -33.41 -7.69 -8.30
N PRO A 590 -34.44 -6.84 -8.49
CA PRO A 590 -34.26 -5.47 -8.95
C PRO A 590 -33.54 -4.55 -7.94
N THR A 591 -33.35 -5.00 -6.70
CA THR A 591 -32.57 -4.27 -5.68
C THR A 591 -31.07 -4.31 -5.96
N HIS A 592 -30.59 -5.30 -6.76
CA HIS A 592 -29.21 -5.40 -7.16
C HIS A 592 -28.88 -4.46 -8.34
N LYS A 593 -27.70 -3.86 -8.28
CA LYS A 593 -27.28 -2.85 -9.26
C LYS A 593 -26.74 -3.42 -10.58
N ILE A 594 -26.77 -4.75 -10.77
CA ILE A 594 -26.28 -5.39 -11.99
C ILE A 594 -27.43 -5.77 -12.93
N SER A 595 -27.12 -5.76 -14.23
CA SER A 595 -27.95 -6.42 -15.25
C SER A 595 -27.22 -7.64 -15.79
N VAL A 596 -27.91 -8.75 -15.91
CA VAL A 596 -27.35 -10.05 -16.30
C VAL A 596 -28.08 -10.58 -17.53
N TRP A 597 -27.33 -11.04 -18.50
CA TRP A 597 -27.86 -11.72 -19.69
C TRP A 597 -27.27 -13.11 -19.80
N ARG A 598 -28.11 -14.10 -20.12
CA ARG A 598 -27.68 -15.44 -20.52
C ARG A 598 -27.36 -15.43 -22.01
N VAL A 599 -26.27 -16.06 -22.40
CA VAL A 599 -25.92 -16.27 -23.81
C VAL A 599 -26.70 -17.46 -24.35
N ARG A 600 -27.51 -17.23 -25.38
CA ARG A 600 -28.20 -18.30 -26.12
C ARG A 600 -27.22 -18.93 -27.12
N ARG A 601 -27.06 -20.24 -27.03
CA ARG A 601 -26.23 -21.04 -27.95
C ARG A 601 -27.01 -21.46 -29.18
#